data_3af70d43cdb3dcd935300cbd088b38e5
#
_entry.id   3af70d43cdb3dcd935300cbd088b38e5
#
_cell.length_a   1.000
_cell.length_b   1.000
_cell.length_c   1.000
_cell.angle_alpha   90.00
_cell.angle_beta   90.00
_cell.angle_gamma   90.00
#
_symmetry.space_group_name_H-M   'P 1'
#
loop_
_entity.id
_entity.type
_entity.pdbx_description
1 polymer ?
#
loop_
_entity_poly.entity_id
_entity_poly.type
_entity_poly.pdbx_seq_one_letter_code
_entity_poly.pdbx_strand_id
1 'polypeptide(L)'
;MRPKYFLPALLMALVGTFAATPAFSADTAATVNGTAIPESRLDFLVKEQTEHGRQDSPQLREAIRNTMINRELVRQQAVKLGLDKQRDVRVQMDLAREQVLVNAYIDDILKKNPPSTAELRKDYAQFKQAMGTREYHVHQILVKSESEANSIIAQLKKGAKFERLADQKSLDPASRARGGDLGWQPIGRFVKPFADALEKMKKGEVADTPVHSPFGWHVIRLDGERPYHAPSFEKMRPALEHEAQQQVINKAMADLREKAKIQ
;
A
#
# COMPACT_ATOMS: atom_id res chain seq x y z
N MET A 1 -48.94 -72.64 61.04
CA MET A 1 -48.42 -72.07 59.77
C MET A 1 -47.98 -70.67 60.08
N ARG A 2 -46.69 -70.41 60.00
CA ARG A 2 -46.12 -69.09 60.30
C ARG A 2 -45.77 -68.39 59.02
N PRO A 3 -46.11 -67.13 58.71
CA PRO A 3 -45.63 -66.38 57.58
C PRO A 3 -44.25 -65.74 57.89
N LYS A 4 -43.29 -65.89 56.95
CA LYS A 4 -41.97 -65.33 57.00
C LYS A 4 -42.05 -63.91 56.49
N TYR A 5 -41.60 -62.89 57.25
CA TYR A 5 -41.44 -61.51 56.85
C TYR A 5 -40.04 -61.34 56.22
N PHE A 6 -39.98 -60.92 54.95
CA PHE A 6 -38.78 -60.54 54.30
C PHE A 6 -38.63 -58.96 54.46
N LEU A 7 -37.55 -58.58 55.07
CA LEU A 7 -37.13 -57.16 55.08
C LEU A 7 -36.37 -56.82 53.76
N PRO A 8 -36.69 -55.79 53.03
CA PRO A 8 -35.80 -55.32 51.96
C PRO A 8 -34.69 -54.43 52.52
N ALA A 9 -33.45 -54.72 52.22
CA ALA A 9 -32.27 -53.88 52.47
C ALA A 9 -32.31 -52.63 51.65
N LEU A 10 -32.31 -51.47 52.31
CA LEU A 10 -32.24 -50.15 51.71
C LEU A 10 -30.79 -49.88 51.35
N LEU A 11 -30.44 -49.92 50.02
CA LEU A 11 -29.16 -49.58 49.48
C LEU A 11 -29.13 -48.04 49.31
N MET A 12 -28.45 -47.31 50.22
CA MET A 12 -28.15 -45.87 50.04
C MET A 12 -27.05 -45.72 49.00
N ALA A 13 -27.43 -45.31 47.79
CA ALA A 13 -26.46 -44.86 46.75
C ALA A 13 -25.94 -43.47 47.11
N LEU A 14 -24.69 -43.36 47.54
CA LEU A 14 -23.99 -42.09 47.73
C LEU A 14 -23.68 -41.52 46.33
N VAL A 15 -24.48 -40.56 45.89
CA VAL A 15 -24.16 -39.79 44.69
C VAL A 15 -23.08 -38.79 45.08
N GLY A 16 -21.84 -39.18 44.86
CA GLY A 16 -20.69 -38.26 44.94
C GLY A 16 -20.74 -37.28 43.78
N THR A 17 -21.10 -36.04 44.06
CA THR A 17 -20.92 -34.92 43.12
C THR A 17 -19.43 -34.70 42.96
N PHE A 18 -18.84 -35.25 41.91
CA PHE A 18 -17.52 -34.86 41.43
C PHE A 18 -17.66 -33.38 40.93
N ALA A 19 -17.28 -32.46 41.77
CA ALA A 19 -16.98 -31.11 41.32
C ALA A 19 -15.76 -31.22 40.40
N ALA A 20 -16.00 -31.20 39.09
CA ALA A 20 -14.94 -31.08 38.09
C ALA A 20 -14.24 -29.77 38.33
N THR A 21 -13.08 -29.82 38.98
CA THR A 21 -12.16 -28.67 38.98
C THR A 21 -11.82 -28.39 37.52
N PRO A 22 -11.97 -27.12 37.04
CA PRO A 22 -11.54 -26.81 35.68
C PRO A 22 -10.03 -27.10 35.61
N ALA A 23 -9.67 -28.10 34.80
CA ALA A 23 -8.27 -28.35 34.46
C ALA A 23 -7.77 -27.08 33.75
N PHE A 24 -6.97 -26.28 34.42
CA PHE A 24 -6.19 -25.23 33.75
C PHE A 24 -5.28 -25.93 32.75
N SER A 25 -5.65 -25.89 31.48
CA SER A 25 -4.82 -26.32 30.39
C SER A 25 -3.56 -25.45 30.36
N ALA A 26 -2.38 -26.06 30.16
CA ALA A 26 -1.10 -25.39 30.06
C ALA A 26 -1.03 -24.33 28.96
N ASP A 27 -2.07 -24.26 28.12
CA ASP A 27 -2.20 -23.37 26.95
C ASP A 27 -3.10 -22.13 27.20
N THR A 28 -3.31 -21.70 28.44
CA THR A 28 -4.26 -20.63 28.79
C THR A 28 -3.52 -19.44 29.42
N ALA A 29 -3.49 -18.31 28.74
CA ALA A 29 -2.91 -17.05 29.23
C ALA A 29 -3.69 -16.44 30.41
N ALA A 30 -5.04 -16.55 30.38
CA ALA A 30 -5.95 -16.08 31.41
C ALA A 30 -7.33 -16.71 31.25
N THR A 31 -8.15 -16.65 32.31
CA THR A 31 -9.59 -17.00 32.26
C THR A 31 -10.43 -15.85 32.77
N VAL A 32 -11.45 -15.45 32.02
CA VAL A 32 -12.34 -14.33 32.35
C VAL A 32 -13.80 -14.82 32.37
N ASN A 33 -14.42 -14.84 33.53
CA ASN A 33 -15.79 -15.36 33.73
C ASN A 33 -16.00 -16.75 33.08
N GLY A 34 -15.03 -17.66 33.27
CA GLY A 34 -15.06 -18.99 32.68
C GLY A 34 -14.63 -19.11 31.21
N THR A 35 -14.39 -17.99 30.52
CA THR A 35 -13.88 -17.98 29.15
C THR A 35 -12.36 -17.99 29.16
N ALA A 36 -11.75 -19.03 28.60
CA ALA A 36 -10.28 -19.11 28.46
C ALA A 36 -9.78 -18.21 27.34
N ILE A 37 -8.70 -17.48 27.63
CA ILE A 37 -7.91 -16.74 26.65
C ILE A 37 -6.67 -17.58 26.33
N PRO A 38 -6.51 -18.09 25.09
CA PRO A 38 -5.40 -18.97 24.76
C PRO A 38 -4.03 -18.30 24.87
N GLU A 39 -3.01 -19.04 25.31
CA GLU A 39 -1.60 -18.56 25.32
C GLU A 39 -1.12 -18.19 23.92
N SER A 40 -1.54 -18.93 22.89
CA SER A 40 -1.21 -18.63 21.49
C SER A 40 -1.61 -17.20 21.05
N ARG A 41 -2.68 -16.64 21.65
CA ARG A 41 -3.08 -15.25 21.38
C ARG A 41 -2.11 -14.27 22.05
N LEU A 42 -1.63 -14.58 23.25
CA LEU A 42 -0.60 -13.79 23.94
C LEU A 42 0.70 -13.81 23.14
N ASP A 43 1.16 -15.00 22.74
CA ASP A 43 2.37 -15.15 21.94
C ASP A 43 2.31 -14.40 20.61
N PHE A 44 1.16 -14.43 19.92
CA PHE A 44 0.95 -13.66 18.70
C PHE A 44 1.12 -12.16 18.95
N LEU A 45 0.50 -11.62 19.99
CA LEU A 45 0.61 -10.19 20.31
C LEU A 45 2.01 -9.78 20.80
N VAL A 46 2.69 -10.68 21.53
CA VAL A 46 4.11 -10.46 21.90
C VAL A 46 4.98 -10.42 20.67
N LYS A 47 4.79 -11.35 19.71
CA LYS A 47 5.52 -11.38 18.45
C LYS A 47 5.32 -10.09 17.67
N GLU A 48 4.10 -9.59 17.51
CA GLU A 48 3.85 -8.29 16.87
C GLU A 48 4.65 -7.15 17.54
N GLN A 49 4.68 -7.11 18.87
CA GLN A 49 5.42 -6.08 19.59
C GLN A 49 6.94 -6.21 19.40
N THR A 50 7.46 -7.45 19.32
CA THR A 50 8.89 -7.69 19.10
C THR A 50 9.32 -7.35 17.68
N GLU A 51 8.48 -7.59 16.69
CA GLU A 51 8.70 -7.15 15.29
C GLU A 51 8.79 -5.62 15.17
N HIS A 52 8.14 -4.88 16.08
CA HIS A 52 8.24 -3.42 16.21
C HIS A 52 9.38 -2.96 17.14
N GLY A 53 10.32 -3.84 17.48
CA GLY A 53 11.54 -3.52 18.22
C GLY A 53 11.39 -3.54 19.75
N ARG A 54 10.26 -4.00 20.31
CA ARG A 54 10.14 -4.20 21.75
C ARG A 54 10.82 -5.52 22.14
N GLN A 55 11.43 -5.54 23.31
CA GLN A 55 12.03 -6.77 23.85
C GLN A 55 10.94 -7.65 24.48
N ASP A 56 10.93 -8.96 24.19
CA ASP A 56 10.11 -9.93 24.92
C ASP A 56 10.59 -9.99 26.37
N SER A 57 9.71 -9.67 27.28
CA SER A 57 10.00 -9.62 28.72
C SER A 57 8.78 -10.02 29.53
N PRO A 58 8.96 -10.49 30.78
CA PRO A 58 7.83 -10.77 31.67
C PRO A 58 6.88 -9.59 31.83
N GLN A 59 7.41 -8.37 31.88
CA GLN A 59 6.63 -7.14 32.00
C GLN A 59 5.78 -6.86 30.74
N LEU A 60 6.35 -7.08 29.55
CA LEU A 60 5.59 -6.94 28.30
C LEU A 60 4.47 -7.97 28.23
N ARG A 61 4.77 -9.24 28.54
CA ARG A 61 3.78 -10.32 28.55
C ARG A 61 2.65 -10.04 29.53
N GLU A 62 2.97 -9.55 30.73
CA GLU A 62 1.97 -9.20 31.74
C GLU A 62 1.09 -8.02 31.28
N ALA A 63 1.67 -6.98 30.71
CA ALA A 63 0.91 -5.83 30.17
C ALA A 63 -0.03 -6.25 29.03
N ILE A 64 0.41 -7.14 28.15
CA ILE A 64 -0.43 -7.67 27.06
C ILE A 64 -1.54 -8.56 27.66
N ARG A 65 -1.24 -9.43 28.61
CA ARG A 65 -2.24 -10.27 29.30
C ARG A 65 -3.34 -9.42 29.94
N ASN A 66 -2.97 -8.38 30.68
CA ASN A 66 -3.93 -7.46 31.28
C ASN A 66 -4.79 -6.74 30.23
N THR A 67 -4.21 -6.35 29.12
CA THR A 67 -4.94 -5.78 27.96
C THR A 67 -5.94 -6.77 27.39
N MET A 68 -5.56 -8.04 27.24
CA MET A 68 -6.44 -9.10 26.74
C MET A 68 -7.60 -9.37 27.68
N ILE A 69 -7.35 -9.40 29.00
CA ILE A 69 -8.40 -9.55 30.03
C ILE A 69 -9.42 -8.40 29.92
N ASN A 70 -8.94 -7.14 29.86
CA ASN A 70 -9.83 -5.98 29.74
C ASN A 70 -10.66 -6.03 28.43
N ARG A 71 -10.04 -6.41 27.32
CA ARG A 71 -10.75 -6.58 26.02
C ARG A 71 -11.81 -7.67 26.12
N GLU A 72 -11.54 -8.78 26.78
CA GLU A 72 -12.48 -9.85 26.95
C GLU A 72 -13.67 -9.43 27.81
N LEU A 73 -13.46 -8.68 28.90
CA LEU A 73 -14.54 -8.13 29.71
C LEU A 73 -15.46 -7.22 28.89
N VAL A 74 -14.89 -6.31 28.09
CA VAL A 74 -15.65 -5.43 27.21
C VAL A 74 -16.41 -6.22 26.14
N ARG A 75 -15.77 -7.23 25.53
CA ARG A 75 -16.40 -8.12 24.54
C ARG A 75 -17.62 -8.85 25.13
N GLN A 76 -17.48 -9.42 26.33
CA GLN A 76 -18.60 -10.10 27.02
C GLN A 76 -19.75 -9.15 27.30
N GLN A 77 -19.46 -7.92 27.72
CA GLN A 77 -20.49 -6.91 27.94
C GLN A 77 -21.17 -6.51 26.63
N ALA A 78 -20.42 -6.34 25.55
CA ALA A 78 -20.97 -6.03 24.23
C ALA A 78 -21.91 -7.14 23.73
N VAL A 79 -21.54 -8.40 23.90
CA VAL A 79 -22.39 -9.55 23.56
C VAL A 79 -23.65 -9.57 24.44
N LYS A 80 -23.51 -9.32 25.74
CA LYS A 80 -24.66 -9.24 26.67
C LYS A 80 -25.66 -8.16 26.27
N LEU A 81 -25.17 -7.04 25.73
CA LEU A 81 -25.99 -5.94 25.18
C LEU A 81 -26.53 -6.22 23.77
N GLY A 82 -26.18 -7.36 23.15
CA GLY A 82 -26.58 -7.72 21.79
C GLY A 82 -25.96 -6.89 20.69
N LEU A 83 -24.83 -6.21 20.94
CA LEU A 83 -24.16 -5.37 19.95
C LEU A 83 -23.60 -6.19 18.79
N ASP A 84 -23.17 -7.43 19.04
CA ASP A 84 -22.73 -8.41 18.05
C ASP A 84 -23.82 -8.82 17.05
N LYS A 85 -25.11 -8.58 17.38
CA LYS A 85 -26.25 -8.89 16.53
C LYS A 85 -26.70 -7.70 15.67
N GLN A 86 -26.21 -6.50 15.95
CA GLN A 86 -26.50 -5.32 15.16
C GLN A 86 -25.95 -5.48 13.73
N ARG A 87 -26.76 -5.09 12.73
CA ARG A 87 -26.43 -5.27 11.31
C ARG A 87 -25.08 -4.68 10.95
N ASP A 88 -24.85 -3.44 11.35
CA ASP A 88 -23.62 -2.72 10.97
C ASP A 88 -22.37 -3.30 11.65
N VAL A 89 -22.52 -3.75 12.91
CA VAL A 89 -21.44 -4.44 13.65
C VAL A 89 -21.08 -5.77 12.97
N ARG A 90 -22.08 -6.55 12.55
CA ARG A 90 -21.86 -7.80 11.82
C ARG A 90 -21.13 -7.56 10.50
N VAL A 91 -21.58 -6.58 9.71
CA VAL A 91 -20.91 -6.21 8.46
C VAL A 91 -19.45 -5.82 8.70
N GLN A 92 -19.17 -5.02 9.74
CA GLN A 92 -17.79 -4.65 10.09
C GLN A 92 -16.96 -5.85 10.52
N MET A 93 -17.52 -6.78 11.28
CA MET A 93 -16.82 -8.02 11.66
C MET A 93 -16.49 -8.90 10.45
N ASP A 94 -17.45 -9.04 9.51
CA ASP A 94 -17.27 -9.82 8.30
C ASP A 94 -16.18 -9.20 7.40
N LEU A 95 -16.22 -7.87 7.19
CA LEU A 95 -15.19 -7.15 6.43
C LEU A 95 -13.80 -7.25 7.09
N ALA A 96 -13.72 -7.17 8.41
CA ALA A 96 -12.47 -7.34 9.13
C ALA A 96 -11.88 -8.75 8.95
N ARG A 97 -12.75 -9.78 9.00
CA ARG A 97 -12.36 -11.17 8.75
C ARG A 97 -11.89 -11.39 7.30
N GLU A 98 -12.62 -10.83 6.34
CA GLU A 98 -12.25 -10.87 4.92
C GLU A 98 -10.89 -10.24 4.70
N GLN A 99 -10.64 -9.05 5.29
CA GLN A 99 -9.37 -8.35 5.16
C GLN A 99 -8.18 -9.19 5.65
N VAL A 100 -8.35 -9.91 6.77
CA VAL A 100 -7.30 -10.82 7.28
C VAL A 100 -6.98 -11.93 6.26
N LEU A 101 -8.00 -12.53 5.64
CA LEU A 101 -7.81 -13.57 4.63
C LEU A 101 -7.17 -13.03 3.35
N VAL A 102 -7.58 -11.85 2.90
CA VAL A 102 -6.99 -11.18 1.73
C VAL A 102 -5.51 -10.88 1.97
N ASN A 103 -5.17 -10.31 3.12
CA ASN A 103 -3.77 -10.04 3.46
C ASN A 103 -2.95 -11.32 3.54
N ALA A 104 -3.47 -12.37 4.19
CA ALA A 104 -2.79 -13.66 4.29
C ALA A 104 -2.53 -14.29 2.91
N TYR A 105 -3.47 -14.18 1.96
CA TYR A 105 -3.29 -14.64 0.59
C TYR A 105 -2.21 -13.83 -0.14
N ILE A 106 -2.23 -12.51 -0.02
CA ILE A 106 -1.22 -11.62 -0.63
C ILE A 106 0.16 -11.95 -0.09
N ASP A 107 0.30 -12.11 1.23
CA ASP A 107 1.57 -12.49 1.86
C ASP A 107 2.09 -13.85 1.37
N ASP A 108 1.18 -14.83 1.22
CA ASP A 108 1.54 -16.17 0.73
C ASP A 108 2.04 -16.13 -0.71
N ILE A 109 1.36 -15.41 -1.60
CA ILE A 109 1.80 -15.30 -3.00
C ILE A 109 3.13 -14.54 -3.14
N LEU A 110 3.35 -13.49 -2.34
CA LEU A 110 4.61 -12.76 -2.34
C LEU A 110 5.77 -13.59 -1.80
N LYS A 111 5.54 -14.38 -0.75
CA LYS A 111 6.53 -15.34 -0.21
C LYS A 111 6.90 -16.43 -1.21
N LYS A 112 5.94 -16.90 -2.00
CA LYS A 112 6.15 -17.94 -3.01
C LYS A 112 6.80 -17.41 -4.30
N ASN A 113 6.68 -16.09 -4.56
CA ASN A 113 7.17 -15.45 -5.76
C ASN A 113 8.04 -14.22 -5.41
N PRO A 114 9.15 -14.39 -4.68
CA PRO A 114 10.03 -13.27 -4.38
C PRO A 114 10.72 -12.79 -5.68
N PRO A 115 10.78 -11.47 -5.94
CA PRO A 115 11.50 -10.96 -7.09
C PRO A 115 12.99 -11.30 -7.00
N SER A 116 13.53 -11.88 -8.06
CA SER A 116 14.96 -12.20 -8.11
C SER A 116 15.80 -10.94 -8.35
N THR A 117 17.03 -10.94 -7.85
CA THR A 117 17.98 -9.85 -8.13
C THR A 117 18.24 -9.68 -9.64
N ALA A 118 18.16 -10.76 -10.42
CA ALA A 118 18.33 -10.70 -11.87
C ALA A 118 17.19 -9.96 -12.56
N GLU A 119 15.94 -10.22 -12.16
CA GLU A 119 14.76 -9.48 -12.64
C GLU A 119 14.85 -8.00 -12.27
N LEU A 120 15.15 -7.68 -11.01
CA LEU A 120 15.30 -6.29 -10.56
C LEU A 120 16.42 -5.56 -11.32
N ARG A 121 17.53 -6.21 -11.66
CA ARG A 121 18.60 -5.63 -12.48
C ARG A 121 18.15 -5.41 -13.93
N LYS A 122 17.33 -6.29 -14.47
CA LYS A 122 16.72 -6.12 -15.80
C LYS A 122 15.81 -4.90 -15.81
N ASP A 123 14.92 -4.77 -14.82
CA ASP A 123 13.99 -3.64 -14.70
C ASP A 123 14.75 -2.31 -14.50
N TYR A 124 15.81 -2.33 -13.71
CA TYR A 124 16.72 -1.18 -13.58
C TYR A 124 17.41 -0.82 -14.91
N ALA A 125 17.82 -1.79 -15.70
CA ALA A 125 18.39 -1.52 -17.00
C ALA A 125 17.38 -0.90 -17.97
N GLN A 126 16.13 -1.40 -17.97
CA GLN A 126 15.01 -0.82 -18.72
C GLN A 126 14.69 0.61 -18.28
N PHE A 127 14.64 0.84 -16.96
CA PHE A 127 14.50 2.18 -16.41
C PHE A 127 15.58 3.14 -16.93
N LYS A 128 16.85 2.73 -16.86
CA LYS A 128 17.97 3.57 -17.38
C LYS A 128 17.84 3.85 -18.87
N GLN A 129 17.48 2.83 -19.65
CA GLN A 129 17.24 2.99 -21.08
C GLN A 129 16.09 3.96 -21.35
N ALA A 130 14.98 3.82 -20.64
CA ALA A 130 13.80 4.68 -20.78
C ALA A 130 14.11 6.14 -20.38
N MET A 131 14.88 6.36 -19.33
CA MET A 131 15.27 7.71 -18.91
C MET A 131 16.27 8.39 -19.84
N GLY A 132 17.03 7.63 -20.62
CA GLY A 132 18.08 8.13 -21.51
C GLY A 132 19.35 8.53 -20.77
N THR A 133 20.27 9.17 -21.50
CA THR A 133 21.62 9.53 -21.01
C THR A 133 21.79 11.03 -20.76
N ARG A 134 20.78 11.82 -21.06
CA ARG A 134 20.80 13.29 -20.94
C ARG A 134 19.60 13.80 -20.16
N GLU A 135 19.79 14.89 -19.44
CA GLU A 135 18.72 15.66 -18.81
C GLU A 135 18.78 17.10 -19.31
N TYR A 136 17.58 17.70 -19.35
CA TYR A 136 17.34 19.00 -19.93
C TYR A 136 16.69 19.92 -18.92
N HIS A 137 17.17 21.17 -18.85
CA HIS A 137 16.49 22.23 -18.11
C HIS A 137 15.61 22.99 -19.09
N VAL A 138 14.31 22.97 -18.86
CA VAL A 138 13.32 23.36 -19.84
C VAL A 138 12.27 24.28 -19.21
N HIS A 139 11.88 25.30 -19.96
CA HIS A 139 10.64 26.02 -19.70
C HIS A 139 9.60 25.68 -20.76
N GLN A 140 8.33 25.62 -20.37
CA GLN A 140 7.22 25.40 -21.29
C GLN A 140 6.06 26.37 -21.07
N ILE A 141 5.32 26.65 -22.16
CA ILE A 141 3.98 27.26 -22.11
C ILE A 141 3.04 26.27 -22.82
N LEU A 142 2.07 25.74 -22.10
CA LEU A 142 1.07 24.82 -22.64
C LEU A 142 -0.20 25.59 -22.96
N VAL A 143 -0.73 25.45 -24.16
CA VAL A 143 -1.99 26.08 -24.60
C VAL A 143 -2.87 25.11 -25.40
N LYS A 144 -4.13 25.49 -25.61
CA LYS A 144 -5.11 24.60 -26.27
C LYS A 144 -4.96 24.53 -27.79
N SER A 145 -4.49 25.62 -28.44
CA SER A 145 -4.48 25.70 -29.88
C SER A 145 -3.12 26.07 -30.45
N GLU A 146 -2.85 25.59 -31.65
CA GLU A 146 -1.65 25.94 -32.41
C GLU A 146 -1.56 27.43 -32.70
N SER A 147 -2.68 28.09 -33.00
CA SER A 147 -2.74 29.53 -33.27
C SER A 147 -2.29 30.36 -32.06
N GLU A 148 -2.73 29.93 -30.83
CA GLU A 148 -2.30 30.59 -29.61
C GLU A 148 -0.80 30.37 -29.34
N ALA A 149 -0.30 29.15 -29.55
CA ALA A 149 1.12 28.88 -29.41
C ALA A 149 1.98 29.66 -30.41
N ASN A 150 1.57 29.76 -31.67
CA ASN A 150 2.23 30.58 -32.67
C ASN A 150 2.23 32.07 -32.31
N SER A 151 1.12 32.60 -31.76
CA SER A 151 1.03 33.95 -31.25
C SER A 151 2.03 34.23 -30.11
N ILE A 152 2.20 33.24 -29.20
CA ILE A 152 3.18 33.33 -28.11
C ILE A 152 4.61 33.34 -28.67
N ILE A 153 4.94 32.47 -29.62
CA ILE A 153 6.25 32.44 -30.28
C ILE A 153 6.55 33.78 -30.94
N ALA A 154 5.57 34.36 -31.64
CA ALA A 154 5.72 35.69 -32.26
C ALA A 154 5.97 36.79 -31.24
N GLN A 155 5.35 36.74 -30.05
CA GLN A 155 5.60 37.69 -28.98
C GLN A 155 7.01 37.51 -28.37
N LEU A 156 7.44 36.27 -28.19
CA LEU A 156 8.79 35.95 -27.70
C LEU A 156 9.87 36.46 -28.68
N LYS A 157 9.66 36.28 -29.99
CA LYS A 157 10.56 36.82 -31.05
C LYS A 157 10.61 38.35 -31.04
N LYS A 158 9.58 39.03 -30.51
CA LYS A 158 9.55 40.51 -30.31
C LYS A 158 10.11 40.94 -28.95
N GLY A 159 10.69 40.03 -28.16
CA GLY A 159 11.34 40.33 -26.88
C GLY A 159 10.45 40.25 -25.65
N ALA A 160 9.25 39.68 -25.77
CA ALA A 160 8.45 39.38 -24.58
C ALA A 160 9.16 38.37 -23.65
N LYS A 161 8.98 38.53 -22.34
CA LYS A 161 9.57 37.62 -21.36
C LYS A 161 8.79 36.28 -21.30
N PHE A 162 9.50 35.18 -21.42
CA PHE A 162 8.92 33.83 -21.43
C PHE A 162 8.11 33.56 -20.15
N GLU A 163 8.69 33.90 -19.02
CA GLU A 163 8.11 33.66 -17.69
C GLU A 163 6.78 34.38 -17.51
N ARG A 164 6.70 35.64 -18.03
CA ARG A 164 5.47 36.41 -17.98
C ARG A 164 4.36 35.81 -18.84
N LEU A 165 4.70 35.35 -20.05
CA LEU A 165 3.74 34.69 -20.93
C LEU A 165 3.30 33.34 -20.37
N ALA A 166 4.20 32.58 -19.73
CA ALA A 166 3.88 31.36 -19.04
C ALA A 166 2.88 31.56 -17.89
N ASP A 167 3.15 32.57 -17.03
CA ASP A 167 2.25 32.91 -15.93
C ASP A 167 0.85 33.31 -16.41
N GLN A 168 0.77 34.06 -17.50
CA GLN A 168 -0.50 34.59 -18.03
C GLN A 168 -1.29 33.57 -18.85
N LYS A 169 -0.63 32.69 -19.59
CA LYS A 169 -1.24 31.93 -20.69
C LYS A 169 -1.11 30.41 -20.53
N SER A 170 -0.14 29.89 -19.73
CA SER A 170 0.08 28.48 -19.64
C SER A 170 -1.07 27.78 -18.90
N LEU A 171 -1.51 26.65 -19.46
CA LEU A 171 -2.48 25.76 -18.87
C LEU A 171 -1.85 24.72 -17.93
N ASP A 172 -0.51 24.64 -17.89
CA ASP A 172 0.18 23.71 -16.98
C ASP A 172 0.26 24.29 -15.56
N PRO A 173 -0.56 23.81 -14.61
CA PRO A 173 -0.58 24.34 -13.25
C PRO A 173 0.72 24.06 -12.50
N ALA A 174 1.47 23.03 -12.89
CA ALA A 174 2.68 22.60 -12.20
C ALA A 174 3.86 23.55 -12.44
N SER A 175 3.97 24.15 -13.62
CA SER A 175 5.08 25.04 -13.97
C SER A 175 4.67 26.51 -14.14
N ARG A 176 3.39 26.81 -14.39
CA ARG A 176 2.90 28.16 -14.65
C ARG A 176 3.39 29.20 -13.63
N ALA A 177 3.18 28.91 -12.34
CA ALA A 177 3.56 29.83 -11.24
C ALA A 177 5.09 29.98 -11.07
N ARG A 178 5.88 29.13 -11.74
CA ARG A 178 7.34 29.26 -11.83
C ARG A 178 7.81 29.77 -13.20
N GLY A 179 6.97 30.49 -13.91
CA GLY A 179 7.30 31.02 -15.23
C GLY A 179 7.47 29.95 -16.32
N GLY A 180 6.87 28.79 -16.12
CA GLY A 180 6.98 27.65 -17.03
C GLY A 180 8.14 26.70 -16.74
N ASP A 181 8.92 26.92 -15.68
CA ASP A 181 10.10 26.13 -15.34
C ASP A 181 9.73 24.69 -14.91
N LEU A 182 10.22 23.70 -15.66
CA LEU A 182 10.12 22.27 -15.37
C LEU A 182 11.33 21.73 -14.59
N GLY A 183 12.37 22.55 -14.42
CA GLY A 183 13.65 22.13 -13.84
C GLY A 183 14.42 21.15 -14.73
N TRP A 184 15.44 20.50 -14.14
CA TRP A 184 16.22 19.47 -14.80
C TRP A 184 15.43 18.16 -14.84
N GLN A 185 15.18 17.64 -16.05
CA GLN A 185 14.46 16.38 -16.25
C GLN A 185 15.20 15.50 -17.26
N PRO A 186 15.33 14.18 -17.02
CA PRO A 186 15.85 13.26 -18.03
C PRO A 186 14.92 13.22 -19.24
N ILE A 187 15.49 12.98 -20.42
CA ILE A 187 14.74 13.00 -21.69
C ILE A 187 13.53 12.08 -21.69
N GLY A 188 13.62 10.94 -21.03
CA GLY A 188 12.52 9.95 -20.92
C GLY A 188 11.33 10.38 -20.07
N ARG A 189 11.39 11.52 -19.38
CA ARG A 189 10.25 12.10 -18.66
C ARG A 189 9.32 12.90 -19.57
N PHE A 190 9.78 13.26 -20.76
CA PHE A 190 8.98 14.00 -21.72
C PHE A 190 8.24 13.05 -22.66
N VAL A 191 7.04 13.44 -23.07
CA VAL A 191 6.33 12.72 -24.14
C VAL A 191 7.13 12.82 -25.45
N LYS A 192 7.02 11.80 -26.29
CA LYS A 192 7.89 11.65 -27.48
C LYS A 192 7.99 12.90 -28.36
N PRO A 193 6.88 13.58 -28.74
CA PRO A 193 7.01 14.81 -29.57
C PRO A 193 7.83 15.92 -28.91
N PHE A 194 7.71 16.05 -27.58
CA PHE A 194 8.45 17.04 -26.81
C PHE A 194 9.95 16.67 -26.72
N ALA A 195 10.26 15.40 -26.44
CA ALA A 195 11.62 14.89 -26.43
C ALA A 195 12.32 15.07 -27.80
N ASP A 196 11.63 14.68 -28.89
CA ASP A 196 12.14 14.82 -30.27
C ASP A 196 12.44 16.31 -30.64
N ALA A 197 11.71 17.24 -30.06
CA ALA A 197 11.98 18.66 -30.24
C ALA A 197 13.22 19.09 -29.45
N LEU A 198 13.34 18.69 -28.17
CA LEU A 198 14.49 19.03 -27.34
C LEU A 198 15.82 18.55 -27.93
N GLU A 199 15.85 17.35 -28.51
CA GLU A 199 17.05 16.77 -29.11
C GLU A 199 17.59 17.59 -30.32
N LYS A 200 16.72 18.42 -30.91
CA LYS A 200 17.07 19.28 -32.07
C LYS A 200 17.40 20.72 -31.68
N MET A 201 17.07 21.11 -30.46
CA MET A 201 17.23 22.49 -29.97
C MET A 201 18.63 22.73 -29.40
N LYS A 202 19.07 23.97 -29.47
CA LYS A 202 20.28 24.44 -28.83
C LYS A 202 19.98 25.14 -27.52
N LYS A 203 20.95 25.13 -26.62
CA LYS A 203 20.85 25.85 -25.35
C LYS A 203 20.52 27.34 -25.58
N GLY A 204 19.53 27.85 -24.86
CA GLY A 204 19.02 29.20 -24.93
C GLY A 204 17.96 29.41 -26.03
N GLU A 205 17.65 28.40 -26.81
CA GLU A 205 16.72 28.49 -27.93
C GLU A 205 15.27 28.36 -27.46
N VAL A 206 14.38 29.13 -28.08
CA VAL A 206 12.94 28.90 -28.06
C VAL A 206 12.57 28.18 -29.36
N ALA A 207 11.80 27.12 -29.27
CA ALA A 207 11.35 26.35 -30.43
C ALA A 207 10.66 27.28 -31.46
N ASP A 208 11.08 27.19 -32.71
CA ASP A 208 10.54 28.03 -33.79
C ASP A 208 9.09 27.67 -34.14
N THR A 209 8.67 26.47 -33.88
CA THR A 209 7.32 25.96 -34.09
C THR A 209 6.78 25.30 -32.82
N PRO A 210 5.46 25.41 -32.57
CA PRO A 210 4.84 24.74 -31.42
C PRO A 210 4.89 23.23 -31.57
N VAL A 211 5.01 22.55 -30.45
CA VAL A 211 5.04 21.07 -30.38
C VAL A 211 3.68 20.56 -29.93
N HIS A 212 3.04 19.71 -30.74
CA HIS A 212 1.76 19.09 -30.40
C HIS A 212 1.96 17.83 -29.56
N SER A 213 1.15 17.67 -28.51
CA SER A 213 1.07 16.47 -27.70
C SER A 213 -0.38 16.13 -27.32
N PRO A 214 -0.67 14.99 -26.68
CA PRO A 214 -1.99 14.72 -26.12
C PRO A 214 -2.49 15.73 -25.09
N PHE A 215 -1.60 16.55 -24.53
CA PHE A 215 -1.94 17.58 -23.53
C PHE A 215 -2.29 18.93 -24.17
N GLY A 216 -1.94 19.13 -25.43
CA GLY A 216 -2.12 20.40 -26.16
C GLY A 216 -0.86 20.81 -26.92
N TRP A 217 -0.69 22.11 -27.08
CA TRP A 217 0.40 22.73 -27.83
C TRP A 217 1.41 23.38 -26.89
N HIS A 218 2.67 22.98 -27.03
CA HIS A 218 3.77 23.45 -26.20
C HIS A 218 4.62 24.46 -26.94
N VAL A 219 4.91 25.56 -26.28
CA VAL A 219 6.03 26.47 -26.64
C VAL A 219 7.15 26.13 -25.67
N ILE A 220 8.31 25.77 -26.19
CA ILE A 220 9.44 25.21 -25.43
C ILE A 220 10.63 26.17 -25.50
N ARG A 221 11.31 26.37 -24.36
CA ARG A 221 12.63 27.01 -24.29
C ARG A 221 13.59 26.03 -23.61
N LEU A 222 14.72 25.78 -24.27
CA LEU A 222 15.79 24.94 -23.72
C LEU A 222 16.82 25.80 -23.01
N ASP A 223 16.89 25.76 -21.68
CA ASP A 223 17.87 26.55 -20.92
C ASP A 223 19.22 25.84 -20.75
N GLY A 224 19.23 24.53 -20.79
CA GLY A 224 20.46 23.76 -20.67
C GLY A 224 20.26 22.27 -20.88
N GLU A 225 21.39 21.61 -21.15
CA GLU A 225 21.48 20.16 -21.22
C GLU A 225 22.75 19.69 -20.49
N ARG A 226 22.70 18.49 -19.92
CA ARG A 226 23.84 17.84 -19.27
C ARG A 226 23.69 16.31 -19.24
N PRO A 227 24.76 15.56 -18.98
CA PRO A 227 24.64 14.13 -18.78
C PRO A 227 23.68 13.81 -17.63
N TYR A 228 22.79 12.84 -17.84
CA TYR A 228 21.93 12.31 -16.80
C TYR A 228 22.61 11.14 -16.10
N HIS A 229 22.63 11.18 -14.79
CA HIS A 229 23.13 10.09 -13.95
C HIS A 229 21.97 9.48 -13.20
N ALA A 230 21.49 8.33 -13.68
CA ALA A 230 20.45 7.58 -12.98
C ALA A 230 20.88 7.23 -11.55
N PRO A 231 19.99 7.24 -10.56
CA PRO A 231 20.29 6.73 -9.24
C PRO A 231 20.85 5.31 -9.30
N SER A 232 21.74 4.94 -8.39
CA SER A 232 22.32 3.60 -8.36
C SER A 232 21.25 2.52 -8.18
N PHE A 233 21.55 1.29 -8.60
CA PHE A 233 20.67 0.13 -8.40
C PHE A 233 20.28 -0.04 -6.93
N GLU A 234 21.25 0.06 -6.01
CA GLU A 234 20.97 -0.10 -4.57
C GLU A 234 20.02 0.97 -4.03
N LYS A 235 20.12 2.20 -4.55
CA LYS A 235 19.20 3.29 -4.18
C LYS A 235 17.79 3.08 -4.73
N MET A 236 17.67 2.45 -5.89
CA MET A 236 16.38 2.19 -6.54
C MET A 236 15.78 0.84 -6.14
N ARG A 237 16.57 -0.05 -5.60
CA ARG A 237 16.16 -1.42 -5.26
C ARG A 237 14.84 -1.52 -4.50
N PRO A 238 14.58 -0.75 -3.43
CA PRO A 238 13.31 -0.83 -2.72
C PRO A 238 12.09 -0.49 -3.59
N ALA A 239 12.24 0.49 -4.48
CA ALA A 239 11.16 0.87 -5.41
C ALA A 239 10.93 -0.20 -6.47
N LEU A 240 12.00 -0.81 -7.01
CA LEU A 240 11.91 -1.90 -7.96
C LEU A 240 11.30 -3.17 -7.33
N GLU A 241 11.67 -3.48 -6.09
CA GLU A 241 11.08 -4.60 -5.33
C GLU A 241 9.57 -4.38 -5.12
N HIS A 242 9.18 -3.18 -4.74
CA HIS A 242 7.77 -2.84 -4.58
C HIS A 242 6.99 -2.95 -5.90
N GLU A 243 7.53 -2.47 -6.99
CA GLU A 243 6.91 -2.57 -8.32
C GLU A 243 6.76 -4.03 -8.76
N ALA A 244 7.80 -4.84 -8.60
CA ALA A 244 7.76 -6.27 -8.90
C ALA A 244 6.71 -7.00 -8.05
N GLN A 245 6.60 -6.69 -6.76
CA GLN A 245 5.56 -7.24 -5.88
C GLN A 245 4.15 -6.86 -6.37
N GLN A 246 3.94 -5.61 -6.79
CA GLN A 246 2.66 -5.18 -7.36
C GLN A 246 2.32 -5.96 -8.64
N GLN A 247 3.30 -6.24 -9.49
CA GLN A 247 3.09 -7.06 -10.69
C GLN A 247 2.67 -8.49 -10.35
N VAL A 248 3.27 -9.11 -9.31
CA VAL A 248 2.88 -10.44 -8.81
C VAL A 248 1.43 -10.41 -8.33
N ILE A 249 1.04 -9.41 -7.53
CA ILE A 249 -0.33 -9.26 -7.03
C ILE A 249 -1.31 -9.07 -8.19
N ASN A 250 -1.01 -8.15 -9.11
CA ASN A 250 -1.87 -7.86 -10.26
C ASN A 250 -2.09 -9.10 -11.13
N LYS A 251 -1.02 -9.87 -11.38
CA LYS A 251 -1.12 -11.14 -12.11
C LYS A 251 -2.02 -12.14 -11.39
N ALA A 252 -1.81 -12.35 -10.10
CA ALA A 252 -2.62 -13.27 -9.31
C ALA A 252 -4.11 -12.86 -9.33
N MET A 253 -4.40 -11.55 -9.21
CA MET A 253 -5.78 -11.04 -9.29
C MET A 253 -6.39 -11.24 -10.68
N ALA A 254 -5.61 -11.05 -11.75
CA ALA A 254 -6.06 -11.31 -13.12
C ALA A 254 -6.40 -12.80 -13.31
N ASP A 255 -5.52 -13.71 -12.87
CA ASP A 255 -5.71 -15.15 -12.95
C ASP A 255 -6.94 -15.61 -12.14
N LEU A 256 -7.20 -14.99 -10.98
CA LEU A 256 -8.41 -15.26 -10.19
C LEU A 256 -9.69 -14.78 -10.89
N ARG A 257 -9.66 -13.59 -11.48
CA ARG A 257 -10.82 -13.03 -12.20
C ARG A 257 -11.17 -13.84 -13.45
N GLU A 258 -10.16 -14.31 -14.20
CA GLU A 258 -10.36 -15.16 -15.40
C GLU A 258 -11.09 -16.47 -15.06
N LYS A 259 -10.80 -17.06 -13.90
CA LYS A 259 -11.40 -18.33 -13.44
C LYS A 259 -12.74 -18.14 -12.73
N ALA A 260 -13.10 -16.92 -12.37
CA ALA A 260 -14.31 -16.63 -11.59
C ALA A 260 -15.53 -16.51 -12.49
N LYS A 261 -16.66 -17.02 -11.99
CA LYS A 261 -17.99 -16.72 -12.57
C LYS A 261 -18.52 -15.45 -11.91
N ILE A 262 -18.40 -14.33 -12.58
CA ILE A 262 -18.90 -13.02 -12.13
C ILE A 262 -20.18 -12.73 -12.89
N GLN A 263 -21.28 -12.53 -12.15
CA GLN A 263 -22.60 -12.19 -12.70
C GLN A 263 -22.96 -10.76 -12.38
#